data_a6c9bca3add12ef8dbc0736b5dd62448
#
_entry.id   a6c9bca3add12ef8dbc0736b5dd62448
#
_cell.length_a   1.000
_cell.length_b   1.000
_cell.length_c   1.000
_cell.angle_alpha   90.00
_cell.angle_beta   90.00
_cell.angle_gamma   90.00
#
_symmetry.space_group_name_H-M   'P 1'
#
loop_
_entity.id
_entity.type
_entity.pdbx_description
1 polymer ?
#
loop_
_entity_poly.entity_id
_entity_poly.type
_entity_poly.pdbx_seq_one_letter_code
_entity_poly.pdbx_strand_id
1 'polypeptide(L)'
;MEMVEFLLLKYLAKEPXHRAEMLSSVIKEHQDHFPELFSAATECIQLGFGIVVKQMDPSTHTYVLATALGLTYDGMVSDGHRYPNTGLLVTVLWVIATEGDCAPEEKVWEALNVVGVHDGKEHWLYGDPRELITKVWVQEQYLVYRQVPNSDPARYEFLWGPRAHAETTMLKTLQFVLRVNDRDPYSLSSLLEGPEYNENQYA
;
A
#
# COMPACT_ATOMS: atom_id res chain seq x y z
N MET A 1 17.75 -7.90 12.71
CA MET A 1 16.91 -7.69 11.52
C MET A 1 15.45 -7.63 11.93
N GLU A 2 14.77 -6.60 11.51
CA GLU A 2 13.36 -6.48 11.82
C GLU A 2 12.52 -7.32 10.90
N MET A 3 11.33 -7.71 11.39
CA MET A 3 10.45 -8.61 10.64
C MET A 3 10.00 -7.99 9.31
N VAL A 4 9.70 -6.70 9.30
CA VAL A 4 9.28 -6.04 8.06
C VAL A 4 10.39 -6.12 7.01
N GLU A 5 11.62 -5.83 7.42
CA GLU A 5 12.76 -5.90 6.52
C GLU A 5 12.95 -7.32 5.98
N PHE A 6 12.80 -8.30 6.85
CA PHE A 6 12.93 -9.70 6.46
C PHE A 6 11.89 -10.07 5.39
N LEU A 7 10.63 -9.67 5.62
CA LEU A 7 9.56 -9.96 4.67
C LEU A 7 9.81 -9.27 3.32
N LEU A 8 10.26 -8.01 3.35
CA LEU A 8 10.55 -7.29 2.12
C LEU A 8 11.69 -7.95 1.34
N LEU A 9 12.71 -8.43 2.03
CA LEU A 9 13.80 -9.13 1.37
C LEU A 9 13.31 -10.43 0.72
N LYS A 10 12.43 -11.14 1.41
CA LYS A 10 11.84 -12.37 0.85
C LYS A 10 10.97 -12.04 -0.38
N TYR A 11 10.24 -10.93 -0.32
CA TYR A 11 9.46 -10.52 -1.49
C TYR A 11 10.37 -10.22 -2.68
N LEU A 12 11.45 -9.49 -2.43
CA LEU A 12 12.40 -9.15 -3.49
C LEU A 12 13.04 -10.39 -4.10
N ALA A 13 13.37 -11.36 -3.27
CA ALA A 13 14.01 -12.59 -3.73
C ALA A 13 13.02 -13.56 -4.36
N LYS A 14 11.72 -13.29 -4.27
CA LYS A 14 10.68 -14.19 -4.76
C LYS A 14 10.74 -15.54 -4.06
N GLU A 15 10.99 -15.51 -2.75
CA GLU A 15 11.11 -16.71 -1.93
C GLU A 15 10.01 -16.77 -0.89
N PRO A 16 9.60 -17.98 -0.50
CA PRO A 16 8.65 -18.12 0.62
C PRO A 16 9.28 -17.90 1.96
N UNK A 17 8.53 -17.59 3.08
CA UNK A 17 8.86 -17.43 4.09
C UNK A 17 8.58 -18.41 4.73
N HIS A 18 9.25 -18.91 5.63
CA HIS A 18 9.00 -20.05 6.51
C HIS A 18 9.04 -19.60 7.97
N ARG A 19 8.14 -20.10 8.77
CA ARG A 19 8.08 -19.70 10.18
C ARG A 19 9.36 -20.04 10.92
N ALA A 20 9.92 -21.21 10.65
CA ALA A 20 11.15 -21.63 11.33
C ALA A 20 12.29 -20.65 11.04
N GLU A 21 12.37 -20.19 9.82
CA GLU A 21 13.39 -19.23 9.44
C GLU A 21 13.19 -17.88 10.15
N MET A 22 11.94 -17.45 10.26
CA MET A 22 11.66 -16.19 10.96
C MET A 22 12.02 -16.27 12.44
N LEU A 23 11.72 -17.40 13.06
CA LEU A 23 12.03 -17.60 14.46
C LEU A 23 13.54 -17.61 14.72
N SER A 24 14.30 -18.25 13.84
CA SER A 24 15.74 -18.38 14.05
C SER A 24 16.51 -17.14 13.62
N SER A 25 16.03 -16.42 12.61
CA SER A 25 16.80 -15.30 12.04
C SER A 25 16.38 -13.95 12.59
N VAL A 26 15.10 -13.77 12.91
CA VAL A 26 14.59 -12.43 13.24
C VAL A 26 14.26 -12.31 14.72
N ILE A 27 13.52 -13.28 15.29
CA ILE A 27 13.01 -13.20 16.64
C ILE A 27 13.72 -14.22 17.51
N LYS A 28 15.03 -14.13 17.60
CA LYS A 28 15.82 -15.13 18.33
C LYS A 28 15.54 -15.12 19.82
N GLU A 29 15.34 -13.94 20.40
CA GLU A 29 15.21 -13.79 21.84
C GLU A 29 13.79 -13.66 22.33
N HIS A 30 12.83 -13.42 21.42
CA HIS A 30 11.45 -13.16 21.79
C HIS A 30 10.48 -14.04 21.00
N GLN A 31 10.77 -15.33 20.98
CA GLN A 31 9.98 -16.26 20.18
C GLN A 31 8.55 -16.40 20.69
N ASP A 32 8.31 -16.14 21.96
CA ASP A 32 6.98 -16.20 22.54
C ASP A 32 6.10 -15.04 22.05
N HIS A 33 6.72 -13.99 21.50
CA HIS A 33 5.98 -12.85 20.93
C HIS A 33 5.83 -12.94 19.41
N PHE A 34 6.15 -14.10 18.83
CA PHE A 34 6.11 -14.24 17.38
C PHE A 34 4.73 -13.92 16.78
N PRO A 35 3.61 -14.43 17.33
CA PRO A 35 2.33 -14.14 16.70
C PRO A 35 2.05 -12.64 16.61
N GLU A 36 2.34 -11.89 17.67
CA GLU A 36 2.09 -10.45 17.68
C GLU A 36 3.02 -9.71 16.74
N LEU A 37 4.28 -10.06 16.73
CA LEU A 37 5.26 -9.41 15.86
C LEU A 37 4.99 -9.72 14.39
N PHE A 38 4.65 -10.96 14.10
CA PHE A 38 4.32 -11.35 12.73
C PHE A 38 3.07 -10.65 12.24
N SER A 39 2.05 -10.56 13.09
CA SER A 39 0.81 -9.88 12.72
C SER A 39 1.04 -8.40 12.45
N ALA A 40 1.80 -7.75 13.32
CA ALA A 40 2.11 -6.32 13.14
C ALA A 40 2.89 -6.08 11.86
N ALA A 41 3.88 -6.93 11.59
CA ALA A 41 4.68 -6.78 10.38
C ALA A 41 3.86 -7.03 9.12
N THR A 42 2.96 -8.00 9.19
CA THR A 42 2.07 -8.31 8.07
C THR A 42 1.15 -7.13 7.76
N GLU A 43 0.61 -6.52 8.79
CA GLU A 43 -0.25 -5.34 8.60
C GLU A 43 0.55 -4.18 8.00
N CYS A 44 1.75 -3.97 8.49
CA CYS A 44 2.60 -2.90 8.01
C CYS A 44 2.93 -3.07 6.53
N ILE A 45 3.34 -4.28 6.15
CA ILE A 45 3.74 -4.53 4.76
C ILE A 45 2.52 -4.48 3.83
N GLN A 46 1.36 -4.86 4.33
CA GLN A 46 0.14 -4.84 3.55
C GLN A 46 -0.33 -3.42 3.27
N LEU A 47 -0.34 -2.57 4.28
CA LEU A 47 -0.84 -1.21 4.15
C LEU A 47 0.18 -0.27 3.51
N GLY A 48 1.42 -0.33 3.96
CA GLY A 48 2.45 0.59 3.48
C GLY A 48 3.00 0.23 2.12
N PHE A 49 3.20 -1.05 1.88
CA PHE A 49 3.86 -1.51 0.64
C PHE A 49 2.92 -2.21 -0.32
N GLY A 50 1.71 -2.56 0.13
CA GLY A 50 0.77 -3.25 -0.75
C GLY A 50 1.16 -4.69 -1.04
N ILE A 51 1.82 -5.32 -0.08
CA ILE A 51 2.24 -6.72 -0.21
C ILE A 51 1.44 -7.54 0.78
N VAL A 52 0.82 -8.61 0.31
CA VAL A 52 0.03 -9.49 1.18
C VAL A 52 0.80 -10.77 1.44
N VAL A 53 0.62 -11.29 2.66
CA VAL A 53 1.25 -12.53 3.09
C VAL A 53 0.17 -13.60 3.08
N LYS A 54 0.39 -14.64 2.29
CA LYS A 54 -0.57 -15.72 2.13
C LYS A 54 0.04 -17.02 2.63
N GLN A 55 -0.71 -17.73 3.46
CA GLN A 55 -0.27 -19.03 3.95
C GLN A 55 -0.51 -20.07 2.85
N MET A 56 0.57 -20.73 2.43
CA MET A 56 0.46 -21.78 1.44
C MET A 56 0.06 -23.10 2.06
N ASP A 57 0.70 -23.43 3.17
CA ASP A 57 0.55 -24.74 3.77
C ASP A 57 0.51 -24.58 5.29
N PRO A 58 -0.65 -24.77 5.91
CA PRO A 58 -0.75 -24.62 7.37
C PRO A 58 0.14 -25.61 8.14
N SER A 59 0.33 -26.80 7.59
CA SER A 59 1.10 -27.82 8.32
C SER A 59 2.57 -27.49 8.42
N THR A 60 3.12 -26.84 7.38
CA THR A 60 4.53 -26.49 7.37
C THR A 60 4.75 -25.01 7.73
N HIS A 61 3.68 -24.26 7.95
CA HIS A 61 3.77 -22.81 8.26
C HIS A 61 4.60 -22.08 7.22
N THR A 62 4.25 -22.31 5.95
CA THR A 62 4.92 -21.69 4.82
C THR A 62 4.03 -20.61 4.24
N TYR A 63 4.64 -19.46 3.95
CA TYR A 63 3.93 -18.28 3.46
C TYR A 63 4.56 -17.77 2.18
N VAL A 64 3.73 -17.19 1.30
CA VAL A 64 4.21 -16.51 0.09
C VAL A 64 3.78 -15.06 0.14
N LEU A 65 4.52 -14.25 -0.56
CA LEU A 65 4.31 -12.81 -0.61
C LEU A 65 3.90 -12.40 -2.03
N ALA A 66 2.86 -11.59 -2.13
CA ALA A 66 2.34 -11.17 -3.42
C ALA A 66 1.81 -9.75 -3.30
N THR A 67 1.67 -9.08 -4.46
CA THR A 67 1.06 -7.77 -4.46
C THR A 67 -0.41 -7.85 -4.11
N ALA A 68 -0.91 -6.80 -3.45
CA ALA A 68 -2.32 -6.72 -3.10
C ALA A 68 -3.16 -6.67 -4.36
N LEU A 69 -4.37 -7.24 -4.30
CA LEU A 69 -5.36 -7.20 -5.37
C LEU A 69 -4.90 -7.85 -6.67
N GLY A 70 -3.83 -8.63 -6.63
CA GLY A 70 -3.32 -9.26 -7.84
C GLY A 70 -2.69 -8.30 -8.84
N LEU A 71 -2.33 -7.11 -8.41
CA LEU A 71 -1.71 -6.13 -9.31
C LEU A 71 -0.35 -6.65 -9.78
N THR A 72 -0.03 -6.37 -11.05
CA THR A 72 1.21 -6.84 -11.65
C THR A 72 2.33 -5.81 -11.60
N TYR A 73 2.13 -4.73 -10.89
CA TYR A 73 3.06 -3.61 -10.80
C TYR A 73 3.39 -3.35 -9.34
N ASP A 74 4.64 -3.09 -9.02
CA ASP A 74 5.03 -2.68 -7.68
C ASP A 74 5.96 -1.46 -7.67
N GLY A 75 6.38 -1.00 -8.84
CA GLY A 75 7.20 0.19 -8.97
C GLY A 75 8.68 -0.02 -8.76
N MET A 76 9.11 -1.24 -8.47
CA MET A 76 10.51 -1.46 -8.13
C MET A 76 11.40 -1.59 -9.37
N VAL A 77 10.96 -2.35 -10.36
CA VAL A 77 11.77 -2.58 -11.53
C VAL A 77 11.67 -1.42 -12.51
N SER A 78 10.44 -1.05 -12.85
CA SER A 78 10.22 -0.05 -13.90
C SER A 78 10.58 1.36 -13.46
N ASP A 79 10.33 1.69 -12.20
CA ASP A 79 10.50 3.06 -11.71
C ASP A 79 11.76 3.25 -10.89
N GLY A 80 12.50 2.19 -10.59
CA GLY A 80 13.72 2.28 -9.82
C GLY A 80 13.50 2.56 -8.33
N HIS A 81 12.31 2.34 -7.83
CA HIS A 81 12.03 2.54 -6.40
C HIS A 81 12.69 1.45 -5.57
N ARG A 82 13.13 1.84 -4.39
CA ARG A 82 13.78 0.91 -3.49
C ARG A 82 12.78 -0.05 -2.86
N TYR A 83 11.53 0.40 -2.67
CA TYR A 83 10.48 -0.38 -2.04
C TYR A 83 9.23 -0.36 -2.91
N PRO A 84 8.36 -1.36 -2.77
CA PRO A 84 7.10 -1.34 -3.53
C PRO A 84 6.25 -0.14 -3.17
N ASN A 85 5.60 0.46 -4.17
CA ASN A 85 4.68 1.56 -3.92
C ASN A 85 3.23 1.16 -4.19
N THR A 86 2.96 -0.13 -4.22
CA THR A 86 1.63 -0.64 -4.50
C THR A 86 0.62 -0.22 -3.42
N GLY A 87 1.08 -0.05 -2.18
CA GLY A 87 0.18 0.38 -1.12
C GLY A 87 -0.45 1.73 -1.39
N LEU A 88 0.35 2.68 -1.87
CA LEU A 88 -0.18 4.00 -2.21
C LEU A 88 -1.09 3.92 -3.44
N LEU A 89 -0.72 3.11 -4.41
CA LEU A 89 -1.57 2.92 -5.60
C LEU A 89 -2.94 2.38 -5.21
N VAL A 90 -2.96 1.36 -4.33
CA VAL A 90 -4.24 0.81 -3.86
C VAL A 90 -5.06 1.88 -3.16
N THR A 91 -4.42 2.73 -2.36
CA THR A 91 -5.11 3.81 -1.68
C THR A 91 -5.78 4.76 -2.69
N VAL A 92 -5.06 5.14 -3.74
CA VAL A 92 -5.63 6.04 -4.75
C VAL A 92 -6.78 5.34 -5.50
N LEU A 93 -6.60 4.09 -5.88
CA LEU A 93 -7.67 3.33 -6.54
C LEU A 93 -8.90 3.25 -5.65
N TRP A 94 -8.70 3.07 -4.34
CA TRP A 94 -9.80 3.03 -3.39
C TRP A 94 -10.53 4.37 -3.29
N VAL A 95 -9.79 5.47 -3.26
CA VAL A 95 -10.43 6.80 -3.20
C VAL A 95 -11.33 7.01 -4.41
N ILE A 96 -10.83 6.66 -5.59
CA ILE A 96 -11.62 6.80 -6.80
C ILE A 96 -12.87 5.93 -6.73
N ALA A 97 -12.73 4.71 -6.24
CA ALA A 97 -13.88 3.80 -6.11
C ALA A 97 -14.93 4.33 -5.14
N THR A 98 -14.51 4.97 -4.05
CA THR A 98 -15.48 5.54 -3.10
C THR A 98 -16.21 6.73 -3.67
N GLU A 99 -15.60 7.46 -4.61
CA GLU A 99 -16.24 8.59 -5.25
C GLU A 99 -17.13 8.19 -6.43
N GLY A 100 -17.16 6.91 -6.75
CA GLY A 100 -17.91 6.41 -7.89
C GLY A 100 -16.97 6.04 -9.02
N ASP A 101 -17.09 6.71 -10.15
CA ASP A 101 -16.23 6.40 -11.29
C ASP A 101 -15.07 7.33 -11.44
N CYS A 102 -15.19 8.55 -10.91
CA CYS A 102 -14.09 9.50 -10.99
C CYS A 102 -14.03 10.32 -9.70
N ALA A 103 -12.82 10.74 -9.35
CA ALA A 103 -12.58 11.50 -8.14
C ALA A 103 -11.95 12.84 -8.51
N PRO A 104 -12.49 13.95 -8.01
CA PRO A 104 -11.80 15.23 -8.16
C PRO A 104 -10.41 15.16 -7.58
N GLU A 105 -9.47 15.88 -8.19
CA GLU A 105 -8.09 15.86 -7.72
C GLU A 105 -8.00 16.25 -6.25
N GLU A 106 -8.84 17.19 -5.83
CA GLU A 106 -8.84 17.63 -4.43
C GLU A 106 -9.15 16.48 -3.47
N LYS A 107 -10.06 15.60 -3.85
CA LYS A 107 -10.42 14.47 -3.00
C LYS A 107 -9.27 13.49 -2.86
N VAL A 108 -8.53 13.27 -3.93
CA VAL A 108 -7.38 12.37 -3.89
C VAL A 108 -6.32 12.95 -2.94
N TRP A 109 -5.98 14.24 -3.10
CA TRP A 109 -4.99 14.85 -2.22
C TRP A 109 -5.45 14.91 -0.78
N GLU A 110 -6.75 15.14 -0.55
CA GLU A 110 -7.29 15.14 0.80
C GLU A 110 -7.04 13.80 1.49
N ALA A 111 -7.31 12.72 0.78
CA ALA A 111 -7.08 11.38 1.32
C ALA A 111 -5.59 11.10 1.53
N LEU A 112 -4.75 11.49 0.57
CA LEU A 112 -3.31 11.27 0.69
C LEU A 112 -2.71 12.09 1.82
N ASN A 113 -3.22 13.32 2.03
CA ASN A 113 -2.74 14.14 3.14
C ASN A 113 -3.01 13.50 4.50
N VAL A 114 -4.13 12.79 4.61
CA VAL A 114 -4.47 12.11 5.87
C VAL A 114 -3.39 11.08 6.23
N VAL A 115 -2.82 10.43 5.22
CA VAL A 115 -1.80 9.41 5.48
C VAL A 115 -0.38 9.94 5.32
N GLY A 116 -0.22 11.26 5.34
CA GLY A 116 1.11 11.87 5.36
C GLY A 116 1.77 12.07 4.02
N VAL A 117 1.00 11.97 2.92
CA VAL A 117 1.53 12.14 1.57
C VAL A 117 1.00 13.48 1.05
N HIS A 118 1.91 14.39 0.70
CA HIS A 118 1.55 15.77 0.36
C HIS A 118 2.09 16.18 -0.99
N ASP A 119 1.28 16.92 -1.73
CA ASP A 119 1.70 17.49 -3.01
C ASP A 119 2.88 18.43 -2.80
N GLY A 120 3.88 18.30 -3.65
CA GLY A 120 5.06 19.16 -3.58
C GLY A 120 6.07 18.80 -2.52
N LYS A 121 5.85 17.69 -1.81
CA LYS A 121 6.77 17.24 -0.76
C LYS A 121 7.13 15.79 -1.00
N GLU A 122 8.42 15.52 -1.06
CA GLU A 122 8.91 14.17 -1.26
C GLU A 122 8.63 13.32 -0.03
N HIS A 123 8.08 12.14 -0.24
CA HIS A 123 7.79 11.19 0.82
C HIS A 123 8.96 10.22 0.97
N TRP A 124 9.33 9.90 2.23
CA TRP A 124 10.50 9.06 2.46
C TRP A 124 10.37 7.68 1.81
N LEU A 125 9.15 7.18 1.69
CA LEU A 125 8.90 5.84 1.13
C LEU A 125 8.55 5.91 -0.37
N TYR A 126 7.72 6.87 -0.77
CA TYR A 126 7.14 6.88 -2.12
C TYR A 126 7.80 7.88 -3.07
N GLY A 127 8.62 8.78 -2.57
CA GLY A 127 9.22 9.80 -3.42
C GLY A 127 8.26 10.93 -3.70
N ASP A 128 8.21 11.35 -4.96
CA ASP A 128 7.37 12.48 -5.39
C ASP A 128 5.95 11.99 -5.69
N PRO A 129 4.99 12.27 -4.82
CA PRO A 129 3.64 11.73 -5.02
C PRO A 129 2.93 12.32 -6.25
N ARG A 130 3.20 13.59 -6.59
CA ARG A 130 2.56 14.15 -7.78
C ARG A 130 3.02 13.44 -9.03
N GLU A 131 4.30 13.16 -9.12
CA GLU A 131 4.82 12.42 -10.29
C GLU A 131 4.21 11.03 -10.37
N LEU A 132 4.05 10.37 -9.24
CA LEU A 132 3.44 9.05 -9.23
C LEU A 132 2.01 9.07 -9.78
N ILE A 133 1.16 9.95 -9.27
CA ILE A 133 -0.26 9.87 -9.61
C ILE A 133 -0.59 10.56 -10.93
N THR A 134 0.18 11.56 -11.35
CA THR A 134 -0.14 12.25 -12.60
C THR A 134 0.67 11.78 -13.80
N LYS A 135 1.78 11.07 -13.57
CA LYS A 135 2.63 10.62 -14.67
C LYS A 135 2.89 9.14 -14.65
N VAL A 136 3.50 8.63 -13.58
CA VAL A 136 3.95 7.24 -13.56
C VAL A 136 2.77 6.27 -13.70
N TRP A 137 1.76 6.42 -12.85
CA TRP A 137 0.64 5.48 -12.88
C TRP A 137 -0.31 5.73 -14.04
N VAL A 138 -0.25 6.91 -14.66
CA VAL A 138 -0.95 7.14 -15.92
C VAL A 138 -0.24 6.40 -17.04
N GLN A 139 1.08 6.48 -17.11
CA GLN A 139 1.84 5.72 -18.09
C GLN A 139 1.70 4.22 -17.91
N GLU A 140 1.60 3.78 -16.65
CA GLU A 140 1.38 2.36 -16.35
C GLU A 140 -0.07 1.94 -16.55
N GLN A 141 -0.93 2.88 -16.94
CA GLN A 141 -2.32 2.63 -17.30
C GLN A 141 -3.20 2.22 -16.12
N TYR A 142 -2.78 2.52 -14.91
CA TYR A 142 -3.63 2.33 -13.74
C TYR A 142 -4.56 3.50 -13.50
N LEU A 143 -4.16 4.71 -13.91
CA LEU A 143 -4.94 5.92 -13.71
C LEU A 143 -5.14 6.67 -15.02
N VAL A 144 -6.22 7.40 -15.08
CA VAL A 144 -6.46 8.43 -16.09
C VAL A 144 -6.52 9.75 -15.33
N TYR A 145 -5.78 10.75 -15.82
CA TYR A 145 -5.75 12.08 -15.23
C TYR A 145 -6.15 13.06 -16.31
N ARG A 146 -7.28 13.75 -16.08
CA ARG A 146 -7.82 14.61 -17.14
C ARG A 146 -8.49 15.84 -16.56
N GLN A 147 -8.63 16.86 -17.39
CA GLN A 147 -9.35 18.06 -17.01
C GLN A 147 -10.85 17.76 -16.96
N VAL A 148 -11.51 18.29 -15.94
CA VAL A 148 -12.96 18.19 -15.84
C VAL A 148 -13.55 18.97 -17.00
N PRO A 149 -14.48 18.36 -17.77
CA PRO A 149 -15.04 19.06 -18.93
C PRO A 149 -15.69 20.38 -18.56
N ASN A 150 -15.40 21.40 -19.38
CA ASN A 150 -15.98 22.72 -19.25
C ASN A 150 -15.66 23.43 -17.94
N SER A 151 -14.57 23.07 -17.31
CA SER A 151 -14.17 23.75 -16.07
C SER A 151 -13.33 24.99 -16.39
N ASP A 152 -13.65 26.11 -15.70
CA ASP A 152 -12.93 27.37 -15.84
C ASP A 152 -12.99 28.09 -14.48
N PRO A 153 -11.88 28.20 -13.76
CA PRO A 153 -10.54 27.70 -14.09
C PRO A 153 -10.47 26.19 -14.16
N ALA A 154 -9.45 25.69 -14.81
CA ALA A 154 -9.30 24.26 -15.09
C ALA A 154 -9.22 23.46 -13.78
N ARG A 155 -10.05 22.45 -13.67
CA ARG A 155 -10.04 21.49 -12.57
C ARG A 155 -9.75 20.12 -13.15
N TYR A 156 -9.15 19.24 -12.35
CA TYR A 156 -8.74 17.93 -12.83
C TYR A 156 -9.37 16.81 -11.99
N GLU A 157 -9.43 15.62 -12.58
CA GLU A 157 -10.02 14.47 -11.94
C GLU A 157 -9.25 13.21 -12.33
N PHE A 158 -9.38 12.21 -11.47
CA PHE A 158 -8.75 10.91 -11.66
C PHE A 158 -9.81 9.85 -11.89
N LEU A 159 -9.50 8.93 -12.79
CA LEU A 159 -10.32 7.75 -13.05
C LEU A 159 -9.42 6.52 -13.03
N TRP A 160 -10.05 5.36 -12.86
CA TRP A 160 -9.33 4.10 -13.04
C TRP A 160 -8.94 3.95 -14.51
N GLY A 161 -7.68 3.57 -14.74
CA GLY A 161 -7.23 3.27 -16.08
C GLY A 161 -7.56 1.85 -16.51
N PRO A 162 -7.31 1.53 -17.78
CA PRO A 162 -7.69 0.19 -18.28
C PRO A 162 -6.98 -0.95 -17.59
N ARG A 163 -5.74 -0.75 -17.16
CA ARG A 163 -5.00 -1.83 -16.48
C ARG A 163 -5.62 -2.13 -15.12
N ALA A 164 -6.06 -1.10 -14.40
CA ALA A 164 -6.72 -1.32 -13.11
C ALA A 164 -7.99 -2.15 -13.30
N HIS A 165 -8.80 -1.78 -14.29
CA HIS A 165 -10.02 -2.54 -14.57
C HIS A 165 -9.72 -3.97 -14.99
N ALA A 166 -8.61 -4.18 -15.69
CA ALA A 166 -8.24 -5.52 -16.16
C ALA A 166 -7.75 -6.40 -15.01
N GLU A 167 -7.05 -5.82 -14.03
CA GLU A 167 -6.42 -6.61 -12.99
C GLU A 167 -7.25 -6.78 -11.74
N THR A 168 -8.14 -5.84 -11.44
CA THR A 168 -8.97 -5.95 -10.25
C THR A 168 -10.33 -5.31 -10.50
N THR A 169 -11.13 -5.18 -9.44
CA THR A 169 -12.43 -4.51 -9.52
C THR A 169 -12.56 -3.50 -8.40
N MET A 170 -13.49 -2.55 -8.58
CA MET A 170 -13.74 -1.57 -7.54
C MET A 170 -14.28 -2.24 -6.28
N LEU A 171 -15.13 -3.24 -6.44
CA LEU A 171 -15.65 -3.96 -5.28
C LEU A 171 -14.55 -4.65 -4.50
N LYS A 172 -13.63 -5.33 -5.18
CA LYS A 172 -12.52 -5.99 -4.49
C LYS A 172 -11.63 -4.98 -3.77
N THR A 173 -11.43 -3.82 -4.38
CA THR A 173 -10.62 -2.77 -3.77
C THR A 173 -11.29 -2.25 -2.50
N LEU A 174 -12.60 -1.99 -2.55
CA LEU A 174 -13.34 -1.53 -1.39
C LEU A 174 -13.31 -2.57 -0.28
N GLN A 175 -13.50 -3.84 -0.63
CA GLN A 175 -13.48 -4.93 0.35
C GLN A 175 -12.11 -5.08 1.00
N PHE A 176 -11.05 -4.95 0.21
CA PHE A 176 -9.69 -5.08 0.72
C PHE A 176 -9.39 -4.01 1.76
N VAL A 177 -9.71 -2.76 1.45
CA VAL A 177 -9.43 -1.67 2.37
C VAL A 177 -10.30 -1.78 3.63
N LEU A 178 -11.54 -2.21 3.49
CA LEU A 178 -12.40 -2.42 4.64
C LEU A 178 -11.83 -3.47 5.59
N ARG A 179 -11.38 -4.59 5.05
CA ARG A 179 -10.82 -5.67 5.88
C ARG A 179 -9.58 -5.20 6.63
N VAL A 180 -8.72 -4.48 5.91
CA VAL A 180 -7.46 -4.03 6.50
C VAL A 180 -7.72 -3.01 7.60
N ASN A 181 -8.62 -2.04 7.35
CA ASN A 181 -8.92 -1.01 8.34
C ASN A 181 -9.66 -1.56 9.56
N ASP A 182 -10.47 -2.61 9.38
CA ASP A 182 -11.19 -3.20 10.49
C ASP A 182 -10.27 -3.86 11.50
N ARG A 183 -9.14 -4.40 11.04
CA ARG A 183 -8.18 -5.03 11.95
C ARG A 183 -7.57 -4.03 12.90
N ASP A 184 -7.21 -2.86 12.36
CA ASP A 184 -6.57 -1.80 13.13
C ASP A 184 -6.93 -0.47 12.49
N PRO A 185 -7.92 0.24 13.05
CA PRO A 185 -8.36 1.50 12.43
C PRO A 185 -7.27 2.56 12.31
N TYR A 186 -6.25 2.46 13.13
CA TYR A 186 -5.16 3.45 13.12
C TYR A 186 -3.96 3.03 12.29
N SER A 187 -3.96 1.82 11.77
CA SER A 187 -2.74 1.28 11.17
C SER A 187 -2.30 2.04 9.93
N LEU A 188 -3.22 2.42 9.07
CA LEU A 188 -2.83 3.11 7.83
C LEU A 188 -2.18 4.45 8.12
N SER A 189 -2.86 5.29 8.89
CA SER A 189 -2.34 6.62 9.21
C SER A 189 -1.03 6.54 10.00
N SER A 190 -1.01 5.71 11.04
CA SER A 190 0.15 5.66 11.93
C SER A 190 1.36 5.10 11.23
N LEU A 191 1.18 4.12 10.35
CA LEU A 191 2.32 3.53 9.65
C LEU A 191 2.93 4.49 8.63
N LEU A 192 2.10 5.28 7.97
CA LEU A 192 2.59 6.19 6.95
C LEU A 192 3.05 7.52 7.51
N GLU A 193 2.49 7.95 8.63
CA GLU A 193 2.89 9.21 9.26
C GLU A 193 4.06 9.09 10.21
N GLY A 194 4.29 7.90 10.75
CA GLY A 194 5.40 7.68 11.64
C GLY A 194 5.03 7.82 13.13
N PRO A 195 6.02 7.79 14.01
CA PRO A 195 5.74 7.71 15.46
C PRO A 195 5.17 8.97 16.10
N GLU A 196 5.18 10.08 15.41
CA GLU A 196 4.64 11.32 16.00
C GLU A 196 3.13 11.26 16.23
N TYR A 197 2.49 10.31 15.62
CA TYR A 197 1.03 10.21 15.68
C TYR A 197 0.50 9.80 17.05
N ASN A 198 1.34 9.18 17.85
CA ASN A 198 0.87 8.58 19.09
C ASN A 198 0.76 9.54 20.26
N GLU A 199 1.18 10.79 20.10
CA GLU A 199 1.15 11.72 21.23
C GLU A 199 -0.25 12.10 21.65
N ASN A 200 -1.21 12.06 20.74
CA ASN A 200 -2.55 12.50 21.03
C ASN A 200 -3.46 11.43 21.59
N GLN A 201 -2.98 10.20 21.67
CA GLN A 201 -3.82 9.13 22.19
C GLN A 201 -3.89 9.08 23.72
N TYR A 202 -2.98 9.79 24.38
CA TYR A 202 -2.90 9.74 25.85
C TYR A 202 -3.35 11.04 26.53
N ALA A 203 -3.92 11.90 25.78
CA ALA A 203 -4.42 13.15 26.34
C ALA A 203 -5.85 13.01 26.87
#